data_6bd6e5aaa37fd6563ab31164380ae386
#
_entry.id   6bd6e5aaa37fd6563ab31164380ae386
#
_cell.length_a   1.000
_cell.length_b   1.000
_cell.length_c   1.000
_cell.angle_alpha   90.00
_cell.angle_beta   90.00
_cell.angle_gamma   90.00
#
_symmetry.space_group_name_H-M   'P 1'
#
loop_
_entity.id
_entity.type
_entity.pdbx_description
1 polymer ?
#
loop_
_entity_poly.entity_id
_entity_poly.type
_entity_poly.pdbx_seq_one_letter_code
_entity_poly.pdbx_strand_id
1 'polypeptide(L)'
;MNEKKLMNRAADNIRILAASMVEKANSGHPGGAMGGADFVNVLFSEFLVYDPENPRWEGRDRFFLDPGHMSPMLYSTLALTGKFTMEELAQFRQWGSPTPGHPEVDIMRGIENTSGPLGQGHTFAVGAAIAAKFLKARLGNVMDQTIYAYKIGRA
;
A
#
# COMPACT_ATOMS: atom_id res chain seq x y z
N MET A 1 -11.64 17.77 -2.68
CA MET A 1 -10.18 17.81 -2.37
C MET A 1 -9.98 18.18 -0.92
N ASN A 2 -9.19 17.41 -0.21
CA ASN A 2 -8.83 17.69 1.18
C ASN A 2 -7.99 18.97 1.30
N GLU A 3 -7.98 19.56 2.49
CA GLU A 3 -7.20 20.77 2.74
C GLU A 3 -5.70 20.51 2.50
N LYS A 4 -5.03 21.36 1.70
CA LYS A 4 -3.61 21.22 1.35
C LYS A 4 -2.69 21.02 2.55
N LYS A 5 -2.96 21.74 3.66
CA LYS A 5 -2.16 21.61 4.90
C LYS A 5 -2.29 20.23 5.51
N LEU A 6 -3.49 19.66 5.52
CA LEU A 6 -3.74 18.30 6.03
C LEU A 6 -3.06 17.26 5.14
N MET A 7 -3.15 17.40 3.82
CA MET A 7 -2.51 16.51 2.87
C MET A 7 -0.99 16.50 3.03
N ASN A 8 -0.37 17.68 3.13
CA ASN A 8 1.07 17.78 3.38
C ASN A 8 1.46 17.11 4.69
N ARG A 9 0.71 17.36 5.78
CA ARG A 9 0.97 16.75 7.09
C ARG A 9 0.85 15.22 7.04
N ALA A 10 -0.11 14.68 6.32
CA ALA A 10 -0.27 13.23 6.16
C ALA A 10 0.93 12.63 5.40
N ALA A 11 1.35 13.24 4.29
CA ALA A 11 2.53 12.82 3.55
C ALA A 11 3.82 12.90 4.39
N ASP A 12 3.97 13.94 5.20
CA ASP A 12 5.12 14.09 6.11
C ASP A 12 5.11 13.01 7.20
N ASN A 13 3.94 12.67 7.74
CA ASN A 13 3.82 11.56 8.69
C ASN A 13 4.23 10.23 8.05
N ILE A 14 3.82 9.95 6.81
CA ILE A 14 4.26 8.75 6.07
C ILE A 14 5.78 8.73 5.94
N ARG A 15 6.42 9.85 5.59
CA ARG A 15 7.88 9.96 5.47
C ARG A 15 8.58 9.67 6.80
N ILE A 16 8.13 10.32 7.87
CA ILE A 16 8.73 10.20 9.20
C ILE A 16 8.58 8.77 9.71
N LEU A 17 7.40 8.18 9.61
CA LEU A 17 7.15 6.81 10.04
C LEU A 17 8.01 5.83 9.25
N ALA A 18 8.09 5.97 7.92
CA ALA A 18 8.91 5.12 7.07
C ALA A 18 10.41 5.21 7.43
N ALA A 19 10.93 6.41 7.64
CA ALA A 19 12.31 6.63 8.06
C ALA A 19 12.57 6.03 9.45
N SER A 20 11.67 6.25 10.41
CA SER A 20 11.78 5.74 11.78
C SER A 20 11.75 4.20 11.85
N MET A 21 10.94 3.55 11.00
CA MET A 21 10.90 2.09 10.90
C MET A 21 12.25 1.54 10.44
N VAL A 22 12.82 2.12 9.39
CA VAL A 22 14.11 1.71 8.83
C VAL A 22 15.26 1.97 9.82
N GLU A 23 15.26 3.14 10.46
CA GLU A 23 16.24 3.51 11.48
C GLU A 23 16.19 2.55 12.67
N LYS A 24 15.01 2.31 13.22
CA LYS A 24 14.87 1.40 14.37
C LYS A 24 15.28 -0.03 14.05
N ALA A 25 14.97 -0.51 12.85
CA ALA A 25 15.36 -1.85 12.41
C ALA A 25 16.84 -1.95 12.04
N ASN A 26 17.54 -0.82 11.93
CA ASN A 26 18.90 -0.72 11.37
C ASN A 26 19.04 -1.49 10.05
N SER A 27 17.95 -1.54 9.27
CA SER A 27 17.85 -2.32 8.03
C SER A 27 16.64 -1.86 7.22
N GLY A 28 16.81 -1.70 5.91
CA GLY A 28 15.72 -1.34 4.99
C GLY A 28 16.13 -0.30 3.95
N HIS A 29 15.13 0.22 3.25
CA HIS A 29 15.30 1.14 2.14
C HIS A 29 14.43 2.40 2.35
N PRO A 30 14.99 3.50 2.89
CA PRO A 30 14.20 4.69 3.20
C PRO A 30 13.85 5.53 1.97
N GLY A 31 14.72 5.54 0.96
CA GLY A 31 14.63 6.47 -0.17
C GLY A 31 13.32 6.41 -0.94
N GLY A 32 12.97 5.24 -1.47
CA GLY A 32 11.71 5.04 -2.18
C GLY A 32 10.48 5.23 -1.29
N ALA A 33 10.55 4.75 -0.06
CA ALA A 33 9.45 4.87 0.90
C ALA A 33 9.13 6.33 1.24
N MET A 34 10.13 7.18 1.39
CA MET A 34 9.96 8.61 1.61
C MET A 34 9.55 9.33 0.33
N GLY A 35 10.16 8.99 -0.80
CA GLY A 35 9.90 9.62 -2.09
C GLY A 35 8.49 9.38 -2.62
N GLY A 36 7.89 8.23 -2.32
CA GLY A 36 6.52 7.89 -2.73
C GLY A 36 5.40 8.43 -1.83
N ALA A 37 5.74 9.11 -0.73
CA ALA A 37 4.77 9.49 0.30
C ALA A 37 3.66 10.43 -0.22
N ASP A 38 3.98 11.43 -1.02
CA ASP A 38 2.96 12.32 -1.60
C ASP A 38 2.03 11.57 -2.54
N PHE A 39 2.61 10.73 -3.40
CA PHE A 39 1.82 9.94 -4.34
C PHE A 39 0.85 9.03 -3.61
N VAL A 40 1.33 8.21 -2.67
CA VAL A 40 0.47 7.25 -1.97
C VAL A 40 -0.58 7.96 -1.12
N ASN A 41 -0.23 9.07 -0.49
CA ASN A 41 -1.18 9.87 0.28
C ASN A 41 -2.32 10.40 -0.61
N VAL A 42 -1.99 10.99 -1.78
CA VAL A 42 -3.00 11.47 -2.73
C VAL A 42 -3.84 10.30 -3.26
N LEU A 43 -3.21 9.17 -3.61
CA LEU A 43 -3.93 8.00 -4.10
C LEU A 43 -4.96 7.51 -3.08
N PHE A 44 -4.57 7.30 -1.83
CA PHE A 44 -5.45 6.78 -0.78
C PHE A 44 -6.50 7.77 -0.30
N SER A 45 -6.22 9.08 -0.38
CA SER A 45 -7.12 10.13 0.12
C SER A 45 -8.12 10.63 -0.92
N GLU A 46 -7.80 10.57 -2.23
CA GLU A 46 -8.58 11.25 -3.27
C GLU A 46 -9.06 10.31 -4.38
N PHE A 47 -8.41 9.18 -4.60
CA PHE A 47 -8.67 8.34 -5.77
C PHE A 47 -9.10 6.91 -5.44
N LEU A 48 -8.45 6.26 -4.47
CA LEU A 48 -8.69 4.86 -4.15
C LEU A 48 -10.06 4.70 -3.45
N VAL A 49 -10.96 3.97 -4.07
CA VAL A 49 -12.27 3.66 -3.51
C VAL A 49 -12.14 2.40 -2.66
N TYR A 50 -12.14 2.56 -1.36
CA TYR A 50 -12.01 1.46 -0.40
C TYR A 50 -12.73 1.80 0.91
N ASP A 51 -12.99 0.76 1.71
CA ASP A 51 -13.57 0.88 3.04
C ASP A 51 -12.62 0.24 4.07
N PRO A 52 -11.95 1.04 4.90
CA PRO A 52 -11.06 0.48 5.94
C PRO A 52 -11.80 -0.42 6.93
N GLU A 53 -13.06 -0.19 7.21
CA GLU A 53 -13.86 -1.02 8.14
C GLU A 53 -14.33 -2.33 7.49
N ASN A 54 -14.41 -2.35 6.14
CA ASN A 54 -14.77 -3.55 5.37
C ASN A 54 -13.73 -3.87 4.29
N PRO A 55 -12.52 -4.29 4.66
CA PRO A 55 -11.41 -4.51 3.73
C PRO A 55 -11.66 -5.65 2.72
N ARG A 56 -12.69 -6.48 2.94
CA ARG A 56 -13.11 -7.53 2.02
C ARG A 56 -14.22 -7.12 1.06
N TRP A 57 -14.64 -5.86 1.10
CA TRP A 57 -15.65 -5.39 0.16
C TRP A 57 -15.23 -5.68 -1.29
N GLU A 58 -16.03 -6.44 -2.02
CA GLU A 58 -15.69 -6.90 -3.36
C GLU A 58 -15.66 -5.78 -4.41
N GLY A 59 -16.36 -4.68 -4.19
CA GLY A 59 -16.37 -3.51 -5.07
C GLY A 59 -15.22 -2.53 -4.83
N ARG A 60 -14.30 -2.81 -3.91
CA ARG A 60 -13.18 -1.92 -3.63
C ARG A 60 -12.17 -1.88 -4.77
N ASP A 61 -11.51 -0.75 -4.93
CA ASP A 61 -10.30 -0.66 -5.73
C ASP A 61 -9.15 -1.42 -5.04
N ARG A 62 -8.15 -1.82 -5.83
CA ARG A 62 -7.01 -2.59 -5.33
C ARG A 62 -5.70 -1.90 -5.64
N PHE A 63 -4.84 -1.84 -4.63
CA PHE A 63 -3.50 -1.28 -4.75
C PHE A 63 -2.43 -2.36 -4.62
N PHE A 64 -1.61 -2.51 -5.66
CA PHE A 64 -0.50 -3.47 -5.73
C PHE A 64 0.84 -2.74 -5.62
N LEU A 65 1.62 -3.07 -4.61
CA LEU A 65 2.97 -2.54 -4.45
C LEU A 65 3.96 -3.48 -5.16
N ASP A 66 4.59 -2.99 -6.24
CA ASP A 66 5.60 -3.76 -6.96
C ASP A 66 6.98 -3.73 -6.27
N PRO A 67 7.54 -2.57 -5.89
CA PRO A 67 8.81 -2.54 -5.20
C PRO A 67 8.61 -2.88 -3.72
N GLY A 68 8.58 -4.18 -3.39
CA GLY A 68 8.30 -4.67 -2.04
C GLY A 68 9.19 -4.08 -0.94
N HIS A 69 10.42 -3.66 -1.27
CA HIS A 69 11.30 -2.95 -0.35
C HIS A 69 10.80 -1.55 0.06
N MET A 70 9.77 -1.01 -0.62
CA MET A 70 9.05 0.19 -0.20
C MET A 70 7.94 -0.10 0.84
N SER A 71 7.92 -1.28 1.40
CA SER A 71 6.96 -1.68 2.45
C SER A 71 6.78 -0.65 3.58
N PRO A 72 7.80 0.10 4.05
CA PRO A 72 7.59 1.14 5.05
C PRO A 72 6.59 2.23 4.62
N MET A 73 6.56 2.60 3.32
CA MET A 73 5.56 3.51 2.79
C MET A 73 4.15 2.94 2.93
N LEU A 74 3.96 1.68 2.51
CA LEU A 74 2.66 1.02 2.58
C LEU A 74 2.18 0.87 4.02
N TYR A 75 3.03 0.37 4.93
CA TYR A 75 2.66 0.20 6.34
C TYR A 75 2.35 1.53 7.02
N SER A 76 3.13 2.58 6.74
CA SER A 76 2.86 3.92 7.26
C SER A 76 1.51 4.47 6.78
N THR A 77 1.20 4.28 5.49
CA THR A 77 -0.10 4.67 4.92
C THR A 77 -1.24 3.90 5.58
N LEU A 78 -1.10 2.58 5.69
CA LEU A 78 -2.11 1.73 6.31
C LEU A 78 -2.26 1.98 7.81
N ALA A 79 -1.22 2.43 8.51
CA ALA A 79 -1.32 2.89 9.90
C ALA A 79 -2.18 4.16 10.02
N LEU A 80 -2.08 5.09 9.08
CA LEU A 80 -2.95 6.27 9.04
C LEU A 80 -4.43 5.92 8.77
N THR A 81 -4.70 4.75 8.20
CA THR A 81 -6.07 4.22 8.04
C THR A 81 -6.50 3.29 9.20
N GLY A 82 -5.69 3.19 10.26
CA GLY A 82 -5.99 2.39 11.44
C GLY A 82 -5.70 0.89 11.32
N LYS A 83 -4.98 0.45 10.28
CA LYS A 83 -4.69 -0.98 10.03
C LYS A 83 -3.44 -1.50 10.72
N PHE A 84 -2.56 -0.60 11.15
CA PHE A 84 -1.37 -0.91 11.95
C PHE A 84 -1.27 0.03 13.12
N THR A 85 -0.79 -0.49 14.25
CA THR A 85 -0.45 0.33 15.42
C THR A 85 0.98 0.86 15.31
N MET A 86 1.32 1.86 16.12
CA MET A 86 2.70 2.38 16.18
C MET A 86 3.68 1.33 16.72
N GLU A 87 3.21 0.47 17.62
CA GLU A 87 3.99 -0.64 18.17
C GLU A 87 4.32 -1.68 17.09
N GLU A 88 3.36 -2.01 16.22
CA GLU A 88 3.57 -2.91 15.09
C GLU A 88 4.54 -2.31 14.05
N LEU A 89 4.43 -1.02 13.76
CA LEU A 89 5.41 -0.34 12.90
C LEU A 89 6.82 -0.38 13.51
N ALA A 90 6.92 -0.22 14.82
CA ALA A 90 8.18 -0.28 15.54
C ALA A 90 8.83 -1.68 15.54
N GLN A 91 8.10 -2.72 15.16
CA GLN A 91 8.60 -4.09 14.99
C GLN A 91 8.96 -4.42 13.52
N PHE A 92 9.11 -3.41 12.68
CA PHE A 92 9.51 -3.60 11.28
C PHE A 92 10.74 -4.51 11.14
N ARG A 93 10.63 -5.52 10.27
CA ARG A 93 11.69 -6.53 10.03
C ARG A 93 12.06 -7.40 11.23
N GLN A 94 11.31 -7.36 12.33
CA GLN A 94 11.54 -8.31 13.43
C GLN A 94 10.85 -9.63 13.14
N TRP A 95 11.42 -10.71 13.66
CA TRP A 95 10.84 -12.05 13.50
C TRP A 95 9.43 -12.12 14.09
N GLY A 96 8.49 -12.67 13.32
CA GLY A 96 7.08 -12.79 13.75
C GLY A 96 6.28 -11.47 13.73
N SER A 97 6.88 -10.36 13.28
CA SER A 97 6.19 -9.09 13.15
C SER A 97 5.21 -9.09 11.96
N PRO A 98 4.07 -8.38 12.08
CA PRO A 98 3.16 -8.17 10.95
C PRO A 98 3.68 -7.16 9.92
N THR A 99 4.88 -6.59 10.12
CA THR A 99 5.54 -5.63 9.24
C THR A 99 6.87 -6.17 8.70
N PRO A 100 6.88 -7.29 7.94
CA PRO A 100 8.10 -7.82 7.34
C PRO A 100 8.72 -6.84 6.35
N GLY A 101 9.98 -7.06 6.00
CA GLY A 101 10.74 -6.17 5.09
C GLY A 101 10.15 -6.06 3.68
N HIS A 102 9.42 -7.07 3.24
CA HIS A 102 8.61 -7.09 2.03
C HIS A 102 7.19 -7.49 2.41
N PRO A 103 6.14 -6.84 1.89
CA PRO A 103 4.79 -7.13 2.32
C PRO A 103 4.37 -8.57 1.96
N GLU A 104 3.65 -9.19 2.84
CA GLU A 104 2.91 -10.42 2.57
C GLU A 104 1.42 -10.10 2.45
N VAL A 105 0.71 -10.82 1.60
CA VAL A 105 -0.73 -10.60 1.38
C VAL A 105 -1.49 -10.69 2.71
N ASP A 106 -2.20 -9.62 3.04
CA ASP A 106 -3.10 -9.54 4.20
C ASP A 106 -4.26 -8.59 3.86
N ILE A 107 -5.30 -9.16 3.30
CA ILE A 107 -6.48 -8.40 2.86
C ILE A 107 -7.14 -7.67 4.03
N MET A 108 -7.11 -8.24 5.25
CA MET A 108 -7.71 -7.60 6.42
C MET A 108 -6.99 -6.32 6.82
N ARG A 109 -5.72 -6.20 6.47
CA ARG A 109 -4.92 -4.98 6.67
C ARG A 109 -4.80 -4.11 5.42
N GLY A 110 -5.37 -4.54 4.28
CA GLY A 110 -5.34 -3.78 3.02
C GLY A 110 -4.11 -4.06 2.15
N ILE A 111 -3.42 -5.19 2.37
CA ILE A 111 -2.27 -5.61 1.56
C ILE A 111 -2.74 -6.64 0.52
N GLU A 112 -2.76 -6.25 -0.74
CA GLU A 112 -3.34 -7.04 -1.83
C GLU A 112 -2.40 -8.11 -2.40
N ASN A 113 -1.09 -7.98 -2.20
CA ASN A 113 -0.12 -8.93 -2.76
C ASN A 113 1.11 -9.11 -1.89
N THR A 114 1.64 -10.33 -1.90
CA THR A 114 3.00 -10.60 -1.46
C THR A 114 3.95 -10.07 -2.53
N SER A 115 4.92 -9.25 -2.14
CA SER A 115 5.85 -8.60 -3.05
C SER A 115 7.28 -8.78 -2.55
N GLY A 116 8.21 -9.01 -3.45
CA GLY A 116 9.63 -9.16 -3.15
C GLY A 116 10.46 -8.93 -4.41
N PRO A 117 10.45 -9.87 -5.37
CA PRO A 117 11.14 -9.67 -6.64
C PRO A 117 10.57 -8.48 -7.41
N LEU A 118 11.44 -7.59 -7.87
CA LEU A 118 11.05 -6.43 -8.66
C LEU A 118 10.38 -6.88 -9.98
N GLY A 119 9.23 -6.28 -10.28
CA GLY A 119 8.44 -6.62 -11.46
C GLY A 119 7.29 -7.59 -11.17
N GLN A 120 7.30 -8.28 -10.02
CA GLN A 120 6.27 -9.25 -9.69
C GLN A 120 4.94 -8.58 -9.32
N GLY A 121 4.98 -7.48 -8.57
CA GLY A 121 3.77 -6.79 -8.11
C GLY A 121 2.91 -6.26 -9.25
N HIS A 122 3.51 -5.67 -10.29
CA HIS A 122 2.72 -5.19 -11.41
C HIS A 122 2.17 -6.32 -12.29
N THR A 123 2.82 -7.48 -12.34
CA THR A 123 2.24 -8.65 -13.04
C THR A 123 1.03 -9.20 -12.30
N PHE A 124 1.01 -9.17 -10.96
CA PHE A 124 -0.19 -9.44 -10.17
C PHE A 124 -1.31 -8.45 -10.49
N ALA A 125 -0.98 -7.15 -10.59
CA ALA A 125 -1.96 -6.12 -10.93
C ALA A 125 -2.57 -6.35 -12.32
N VAL A 126 -1.76 -6.76 -13.31
CA VAL A 126 -2.27 -7.14 -14.64
C VAL A 126 -3.25 -8.31 -14.56
N GLY A 127 -2.90 -9.36 -13.82
CA GLY A 127 -3.80 -10.50 -13.60
C GLY A 127 -5.10 -10.08 -12.92
N ALA A 128 -5.03 -9.22 -11.89
CA ALA A 128 -6.20 -8.68 -11.21
C ALA A 128 -7.07 -7.82 -12.15
N ALA A 129 -6.47 -7.01 -13.01
CA ALA A 129 -7.20 -6.19 -13.98
C ALA A 129 -7.93 -7.04 -15.03
N ILE A 130 -7.32 -8.13 -15.49
CA ILE A 130 -7.96 -9.11 -16.39
C ILE A 130 -9.16 -9.75 -15.67
N ALA A 131 -8.98 -10.19 -14.42
CA ALA A 131 -10.05 -10.77 -13.62
C ALA A 131 -11.19 -9.76 -13.37
N ALA A 132 -10.89 -8.51 -13.03
CA ALA A 132 -11.88 -7.46 -12.82
C ALA A 132 -12.71 -7.22 -14.10
N LYS A 133 -12.07 -7.13 -15.27
CA LYS A 133 -12.79 -7.02 -16.56
C LYS A 133 -13.68 -8.22 -16.84
N PHE A 134 -13.20 -9.43 -16.56
CA PHE A 134 -13.98 -10.65 -16.76
C PHE A 134 -15.22 -10.67 -15.83
N LEU A 135 -15.04 -10.32 -14.57
CA LEU A 135 -16.13 -10.25 -13.58
C LEU A 135 -17.14 -9.17 -13.96
N LYS A 136 -16.68 -7.97 -14.34
CA LYS A 136 -17.55 -6.89 -14.81
C LYS A 136 -18.39 -7.30 -16.01
N ALA A 137 -17.81 -8.02 -16.98
CA ALA A 137 -18.52 -8.51 -18.15
C ALA A 137 -19.62 -9.53 -17.79
N ARG A 138 -19.45 -10.28 -16.70
CA ARG A 138 -20.43 -11.30 -16.25
C ARG A 138 -21.44 -10.79 -15.23
N LEU A 139 -21.04 -9.90 -14.34
CA LEU A 139 -21.81 -9.48 -13.18
C LEU A 139 -22.26 -8.00 -13.27
N GLY A 140 -21.88 -7.32 -14.36
CA GLY A 140 -22.22 -5.91 -14.56
C GLY A 140 -21.43 -4.97 -13.63
N ASN A 141 -21.96 -3.76 -13.43
CA ASN A 141 -21.25 -2.69 -12.70
C ASN A 141 -21.10 -2.92 -11.18
N VAL A 142 -21.68 -3.98 -10.65
CA VAL A 142 -21.50 -4.35 -9.23
C VAL A 142 -20.03 -4.70 -8.92
N MET A 143 -19.25 -5.08 -9.94
CA MET A 143 -17.86 -5.47 -9.86
C MET A 143 -16.95 -4.49 -10.64
N ASP A 144 -17.25 -3.20 -10.59
CA ASP A 144 -16.41 -2.17 -11.22
C ASP A 144 -15.27 -1.77 -10.27
N GLN A 145 -14.10 -2.35 -10.50
CA GLN A 145 -12.90 -2.16 -9.69
C GLN A 145 -11.81 -1.47 -10.51
N THR A 146 -11.12 -0.50 -9.91
CA THR A 146 -9.87 0.04 -10.46
C THR A 146 -8.69 -0.68 -9.83
N ILE A 147 -7.74 -1.08 -10.66
CA ILE A 147 -6.50 -1.73 -10.22
C ILE A 147 -5.36 -0.74 -10.35
N TYR A 148 -4.77 -0.39 -9.24
CA TYR A 148 -3.61 0.49 -9.16
C TYR A 148 -2.34 -0.34 -8.92
N ALA A 149 -1.28 -0.05 -9.65
CA ALA A 149 0.04 -0.61 -9.42
C ALA A 149 1.07 0.49 -9.26
N TYR A 150 1.82 0.46 -8.17
CA TYR A 150 2.97 1.35 -7.99
C TYR A 150 4.25 0.59 -8.33
N LYS A 151 4.96 1.10 -9.33
CA LYS A 151 6.24 0.55 -9.78
C LYS A 151 7.26 1.67 -9.93
N ILE A 152 8.46 1.45 -9.41
CA ILE A 152 9.62 2.29 -9.74
C ILE A 152 10.21 1.75 -11.03
N GLY A 153 10.33 2.62 -12.04
CA GLY A 153 11.08 2.30 -13.25
C GLY A 153 12.56 2.05 -12.93
N ARG A 154 13.20 1.17 -13.66
CA ARG A 154 14.68 1.16 -13.69
C ARG A 154 15.14 2.45 -14.37
N ALA A 155 16.07 3.14 -13.72
CA ALA A 155 16.89 4.14 -14.38
C ALA A 155 17.79 3.45 -15.41
#